data_ca4d9c15ba4ee5ca5f3c825c0f93f0b2
#
_entry.id   ca4d9c15ba4ee5ca5f3c825c0f93f0b2
#
_cell.length_a   1.000
_cell.length_b   1.000
_cell.length_c   1.000
_cell.angle_alpha   90.00
_cell.angle_beta   90.00
_cell.angle_gamma   90.00
#
_symmetry.space_group_name_H-M   'P 1'
#
loop_
_entity.id
_entity.type
_entity.pdbx_description
1 polymer ?
#
loop_
_entity_poly.entity_id
_entity_poly.type
_entity_poly.pdbx_seq_one_letter_code
_entity_poly.pdbx_strand_id
1 'polypeptide(L)'
;MFLADQWQDYEVLDCGGGEKLERWGDVYLRRPDPQAIWPARDPSLWRKAQAHYHRSEKGGGSWEFFTKLPDRWVMNYKNLRFYVRPTGFKHTGLFPEQATNWDWMTGLVSDRVKQGREVRVLNLFAYTGGATMACAAAGAQVCHCDAAKGMVQWARENRECSGLPEDRVRWIIDDAIKFVQREARRGRFYDGILMDPPSYGRGPGGEVWKLENELYGLAKACSEALSDDPLFFLINGYTTGFQASVLGNMIDMTVKPRFGGVITADEVCLPVTAGGVLPCGASGRWQRAEDGKLSRRIHRLRG
;
A
#
# COMPACT_ATOMS: atom_id res chain seq x y z
N MET A 1 -8.78 -12.21 6.08
CA MET A 1 -8.60 -10.78 5.74
C MET A 1 -7.33 -10.24 6.38
N PHE A 2 -6.72 -9.25 5.77
CA PHE A 2 -5.62 -8.48 6.32
C PHE A 2 -6.20 -7.21 6.95
N LEU A 3 -6.27 -7.17 8.28
CA LEU A 3 -6.90 -6.08 9.03
C LEU A 3 -5.86 -5.07 9.51
N ALA A 4 -6.08 -3.78 9.22
CA ALA A 4 -5.23 -2.68 9.68
C ALA A 4 -5.81 -2.08 10.98
N ASP A 5 -5.60 -2.77 12.10
CA ASP A 5 -6.22 -2.49 13.41
C ASP A 5 -5.27 -1.83 14.44
N GLN A 6 -4.04 -1.48 14.03
CA GLN A 6 -3.03 -0.93 14.94
C GLN A 6 -2.98 0.61 14.96
N TRP A 7 -3.89 1.27 14.25
CA TRP A 7 -3.97 2.73 14.24
C TRP A 7 -4.47 3.29 15.58
N GLN A 8 -3.85 4.37 16.02
CA GLN A 8 -4.31 5.20 17.15
C GLN A 8 -4.82 6.56 16.68
N ASP A 9 -4.15 7.15 15.68
CA ASP A 9 -4.50 8.47 15.14
C ASP A 9 -5.57 8.40 14.03
N TYR A 10 -5.86 7.22 13.50
CA TYR A 10 -6.84 7.01 12.45
C TYR A 10 -7.93 6.03 12.88
N GLU A 11 -9.15 6.30 12.45
CA GLU A 11 -10.32 5.47 12.78
C GLU A 11 -11.40 5.63 11.71
N VAL A 12 -12.03 4.54 11.28
CA VAL A 12 -13.32 4.59 10.58
C VAL A 12 -14.40 4.51 11.65
N LEU A 13 -15.11 5.62 11.89
CA LEU A 13 -16.16 5.66 12.91
C LEU A 13 -17.39 4.88 12.46
N ASP A 14 -17.82 5.09 11.21
CA ASP A 14 -18.98 4.45 10.59
C ASP A 14 -18.81 4.45 9.07
N CYS A 15 -19.51 3.57 8.38
CA CYS A 15 -19.59 3.56 6.93
C CYS A 15 -20.93 3.02 6.46
N GLY A 16 -21.40 3.56 5.34
CA GLY A 16 -22.68 3.15 4.75
C GLY A 16 -23.18 4.16 3.72
N GLY A 17 -24.13 3.73 2.90
CA GLY A 17 -24.71 4.60 1.87
C GLY A 17 -23.69 5.07 0.81
N GLY A 18 -22.61 4.29 0.57
CA GLY A 18 -21.55 4.62 -0.37
C GLY A 18 -20.50 5.58 0.17
N GLU A 19 -20.45 5.78 1.49
CA GLU A 19 -19.54 6.72 2.15
C GLU A 19 -18.96 6.15 3.45
N LYS A 20 -17.92 6.81 3.96
CA LYS A 20 -17.32 6.57 5.25
C LYS A 20 -17.08 7.86 6.02
N LEU A 21 -17.26 7.80 7.33
CA LEU A 21 -16.89 8.82 8.29
C LEU A 21 -15.60 8.38 9.00
N GLU A 22 -14.57 9.21 8.91
CA GLU A 22 -13.23 8.90 9.40
C GLU A 22 -12.74 9.98 10.36
N ARG A 23 -11.93 9.57 11.35
CA ARG A 23 -11.11 10.44 12.17
C ARG A 23 -9.66 10.36 11.70
N TRP A 24 -9.07 11.52 11.45
CA TRP A 24 -7.69 11.72 11.01
C TRP A 24 -6.97 12.62 12.02
N GLY A 25 -6.43 12.06 13.11
CA GLY A 25 -6.01 12.83 14.28
C GLY A 25 -7.22 13.49 14.93
N ASP A 26 -7.24 14.82 14.93
CA ASP A 26 -8.37 15.61 15.44
C ASP A 26 -9.36 16.05 14.36
N VAL A 27 -9.15 15.62 13.11
CA VAL A 27 -9.97 16.02 11.96
C VAL A 27 -10.92 14.90 11.56
N TYR A 28 -12.19 15.23 11.37
CA TYR A 28 -13.25 14.31 10.96
C TYR A 28 -13.66 14.56 9.52
N LEU A 29 -13.50 13.55 8.66
CA LEU A 29 -13.76 13.64 7.22
C LEU A 29 -14.84 12.67 6.80
N ARG A 30 -15.75 13.13 5.94
CA ARG A 30 -16.69 12.29 5.20
C ARG A 30 -16.23 12.16 3.76
N ARG A 31 -16.07 10.92 3.30
CA ARG A 31 -15.55 10.64 1.95
C ARG A 31 -16.33 9.51 1.28
N PRO A 32 -16.43 9.51 -0.06
CA PRO A 32 -17.03 8.41 -0.81
C PRO A 32 -16.27 7.09 -0.63
N ASP A 33 -17.01 6.03 -0.33
CA ASP A 33 -16.54 4.66 -0.34
C ASP A 33 -17.62 3.75 -0.95
N PRO A 34 -17.54 3.45 -2.27
CA PRO A 34 -18.57 2.69 -2.98
C PRO A 34 -18.77 1.25 -2.47
N GLN A 35 -17.81 0.72 -1.71
CA GLN A 35 -17.93 -0.62 -1.12
C GLN A 35 -18.94 -0.66 0.04
N ALA A 36 -19.18 0.46 0.71
CA ALA A 36 -20.11 0.56 1.83
C ALA A 36 -21.57 0.68 1.37
N ILE A 37 -22.10 -0.37 0.73
CA ILE A 37 -23.45 -0.38 0.13
C ILE A 37 -24.59 -0.58 1.12
N TRP A 38 -24.28 -0.88 2.39
CA TRP A 38 -25.23 -1.00 3.49
C TRP A 38 -25.55 0.37 4.11
N PRO A 39 -26.62 0.51 4.90
CA PRO A 39 -26.91 1.76 5.61
C PRO A 39 -25.92 2.03 6.73
N ALA A 40 -25.70 3.31 7.04
CA ALA A 40 -24.91 3.72 8.20
C ALA A 40 -25.50 3.11 9.49
N ARG A 41 -24.63 2.64 10.39
CA ARG A 41 -25.05 2.02 11.66
C ARG A 41 -25.42 3.03 12.72
N ASP A 42 -24.71 4.14 12.79
CA ASP A 42 -24.97 5.25 13.71
C ASP A 42 -24.98 6.60 12.99
N PRO A 43 -26.12 6.99 12.40
CA PRO A 43 -26.26 8.28 11.72
C PRO A 43 -25.93 9.50 12.59
N SER A 44 -25.97 9.37 13.93
CA SER A 44 -25.66 10.49 14.83
C SER A 44 -24.17 10.89 14.79
N LEU A 45 -23.26 9.94 14.53
CA LEU A 45 -21.83 10.18 14.44
C LEU A 45 -21.47 11.10 13.28
N TRP A 46 -22.24 11.07 12.21
CA TRP A 46 -21.94 11.80 10.97
C TRP A 46 -21.98 13.33 11.11
N ARG A 47 -22.62 13.83 12.17
CA ARG A 47 -22.60 15.26 12.55
C ARG A 47 -21.21 15.76 12.96
N LYS A 48 -20.28 14.85 13.27
CA LYS A 48 -18.89 15.19 13.60
C LYS A 48 -18.07 15.62 12.38
N ALA A 49 -18.52 15.34 11.16
CA ALA A 49 -17.79 15.69 9.94
C ALA A 49 -17.47 17.19 9.89
N GLN A 50 -16.20 17.50 9.67
CA GLN A 50 -15.69 18.87 9.50
C GLN A 50 -15.48 19.23 8.04
N ALA A 51 -15.36 18.20 7.18
CA ALA A 51 -15.39 18.36 5.72
C ALA A 51 -15.99 17.13 5.05
N HIS A 52 -16.58 17.34 3.88
CA HIS A 52 -17.20 16.32 3.07
C HIS A 52 -16.72 16.43 1.62
N TYR A 53 -16.22 15.33 1.06
CA TYR A 53 -15.85 15.27 -0.35
C TYR A 53 -17.02 14.79 -1.20
N HIS A 54 -17.50 15.65 -2.05
CA HIS A 54 -18.56 15.34 -3.01
C HIS A 54 -17.97 14.86 -4.33
N ARG A 55 -18.38 13.69 -4.79
CA ARG A 55 -17.97 13.15 -6.08
C ARG A 55 -18.76 13.79 -7.21
N SER A 56 -18.06 14.19 -8.27
CA SER A 56 -18.70 14.68 -9.50
C SER A 56 -19.03 13.50 -10.43
N GLU A 57 -20.16 13.57 -11.13
CA GLU A 57 -20.55 12.59 -12.16
C GLU A 57 -19.57 12.58 -13.36
N LYS A 58 -18.86 13.70 -13.59
CA LYS A 58 -17.87 13.84 -14.66
C LYS A 58 -16.46 13.40 -14.29
N GLY A 59 -16.29 12.80 -13.10
CA GLY A 59 -14.99 12.45 -12.51
C GLY A 59 -14.43 13.59 -11.64
N GLY A 60 -13.57 13.22 -10.68
CA GLY A 60 -13.10 14.15 -9.64
C GLY A 60 -14.18 14.50 -8.62
N GLY A 61 -14.14 15.72 -8.09
CA GLY A 61 -15.08 16.22 -7.10
C GLY A 61 -14.54 17.45 -6.36
N SER A 62 -15.20 17.83 -5.27
CA SER A 62 -14.81 18.98 -4.45
C SER A 62 -15.05 18.72 -2.97
N TRP A 63 -14.28 19.40 -2.14
CA TRP A 63 -14.48 19.43 -0.70
C TRP A 63 -15.45 20.55 -0.32
N GLU A 64 -16.40 20.22 0.53
CA GLU A 64 -17.20 21.16 1.31
C GLU A 64 -16.62 21.18 2.72
N PHE A 65 -16.27 22.37 3.21
CA PHE A 65 -15.69 22.56 4.55
C PHE A 65 -16.74 23.15 5.47
N PHE A 66 -17.10 22.43 6.52
CA PHE A 66 -18.02 22.90 7.56
C PHE A 66 -17.31 23.72 8.63
N THR A 67 -16.00 23.48 8.81
CA THR A 67 -15.11 24.21 9.70
C THR A 67 -13.78 24.48 9.00
N LYS A 68 -13.01 25.45 9.50
CA LYS A 68 -11.65 25.68 9.00
C LYS A 68 -10.76 24.52 9.42
N LEU A 69 -10.12 23.88 8.49
CA LEU A 69 -9.12 22.84 8.74
C LEU A 69 -7.70 23.43 8.63
N PRO A 70 -6.69 22.80 9.25
CA PRO A 70 -5.29 23.08 8.95
C PRO A 70 -4.99 22.79 7.47
N ASP A 71 -4.05 23.53 6.89
CA ASP A 71 -3.59 23.28 5.51
C ASP A 71 -3.00 21.87 5.34
N ARG A 72 -2.33 21.39 6.40
CA ARG A 72 -1.85 20.01 6.56
C ARG A 72 -1.68 19.70 8.05
N TRP A 73 -1.71 18.41 8.39
CA TRP A 73 -1.42 17.94 9.76
C TRP A 73 -0.66 16.62 9.73
N VAL A 74 -0.17 16.19 10.88
CA VAL A 74 0.63 14.98 11.02
C VAL A 74 -0.24 13.84 11.53
N MET A 75 -0.10 12.67 10.90
CA MET A 75 -0.62 11.39 11.36
C MET A 75 0.54 10.53 11.86
N ASN A 76 0.37 9.91 13.01
CA ASN A 76 1.36 8.99 13.57
C ASN A 76 0.89 7.55 13.39
N TYR A 77 1.81 6.70 12.95
CA TYR A 77 1.63 5.25 12.95
C TYR A 77 2.87 4.61 13.56
N LYS A 78 2.75 4.09 14.79
CA LYS A 78 3.92 3.60 15.55
C LYS A 78 5.01 4.67 15.62
N ASN A 79 6.19 4.38 15.07
CA ASN A 79 7.31 5.32 15.00
C ASN A 79 7.37 6.16 13.71
N LEU A 80 6.36 6.06 12.85
CA LEU A 80 6.27 6.80 11.58
C LEU A 80 5.37 8.01 11.70
N ARG A 81 5.68 9.06 10.92
CA ARG A 81 4.93 10.31 10.88
C ARG A 81 4.69 10.72 9.45
N PHE A 82 3.44 11.06 9.13
CA PHE A 82 3.02 11.39 7.77
C PHE A 82 2.25 12.70 7.74
N TYR A 83 2.61 13.59 6.83
CA TYR A 83 1.76 14.73 6.50
C TYR A 83 0.56 14.26 5.70
N VAL A 84 -0.62 14.73 6.08
CA VAL A 84 -1.87 14.54 5.37
C VAL A 84 -2.58 15.86 5.18
N ARG A 85 -3.40 15.94 4.12
CA ARG A 85 -4.24 17.11 3.81
C ARG A 85 -5.33 16.71 2.81
N PRO A 86 -6.47 17.37 2.78
CA PRO A 86 -7.39 17.29 1.65
C PRO A 86 -6.67 17.68 0.36
N THR A 87 -6.86 16.88 -0.69
CA THR A 87 -6.31 17.17 -2.03
C THR A 87 -7.44 17.55 -2.98
N GLY A 88 -7.14 17.91 -4.22
CA GLY A 88 -8.16 18.11 -5.28
C GLY A 88 -8.97 16.85 -5.62
N PHE A 89 -8.60 15.71 -5.02
CA PHE A 89 -9.31 14.44 -5.10
C PHE A 89 -9.79 14.01 -3.73
N LYS A 90 -10.49 12.86 -3.64
CA LYS A 90 -10.94 12.29 -2.35
C LYS A 90 -9.79 11.85 -1.43
N HIS A 91 -8.58 11.74 -1.95
CA HIS A 91 -7.42 11.24 -1.20
C HIS A 91 -6.81 12.32 -0.31
N THR A 92 -6.25 11.90 0.81
CA THR A 92 -5.67 12.75 1.85
C THR A 92 -4.14 12.62 1.95
N GLY A 93 -3.55 11.82 1.06
CA GLY A 93 -2.11 11.58 1.04
C GLY A 93 -1.68 10.31 1.78
N LEU A 94 -2.61 9.53 2.32
CA LEU A 94 -2.30 8.27 3.00
C LEU A 94 -3.43 7.25 2.77
N PHE A 95 -3.07 5.97 2.75
CA PHE A 95 -3.97 4.83 2.69
C PHE A 95 -3.83 4.01 3.98
N PRO A 96 -4.64 4.29 5.02
CA PRO A 96 -4.48 3.69 6.34
C PRO A 96 -4.61 2.16 6.34
N GLU A 97 -5.41 1.61 5.44
CA GLU A 97 -5.57 0.16 5.28
C GLU A 97 -4.27 -0.55 4.92
N GLN A 98 -3.31 0.15 4.29
CA GLN A 98 -2.01 -0.40 3.95
C GLN A 98 -1.10 -0.67 5.15
N ALA A 99 -1.46 -0.19 6.33
CA ALA A 99 -0.68 -0.41 7.55
C ALA A 99 -0.50 -1.90 7.87
N THR A 100 -1.46 -2.76 7.53
CA THR A 100 -1.30 -4.22 7.67
C THR A 100 -0.19 -4.79 6.77
N ASN A 101 0.03 -4.20 5.60
CA ASN A 101 1.15 -4.55 4.72
C ASN A 101 2.46 -3.98 5.23
N TRP A 102 2.44 -2.74 5.77
CA TRP A 102 3.64 -2.15 6.36
C TRP A 102 4.15 -2.98 7.52
N ASP A 103 3.28 -3.42 8.42
CA ASP A 103 3.64 -4.25 9.57
C ASP A 103 4.24 -5.60 9.15
N TRP A 104 3.62 -6.24 8.16
CA TRP A 104 4.11 -7.50 7.62
C TRP A 104 5.53 -7.35 7.01
N MET A 105 5.73 -6.35 6.15
CA MET A 105 7.04 -6.09 5.55
C MET A 105 8.09 -5.68 6.59
N THR A 106 7.71 -4.81 7.54
CA THR A 106 8.59 -4.36 8.63
C THR A 106 9.09 -5.54 9.45
N GLY A 107 8.23 -6.51 9.77
CA GLY A 107 8.63 -7.73 10.47
C GLY A 107 9.71 -8.50 9.71
N LEU A 108 9.47 -8.80 8.43
CA LEU A 108 10.40 -9.53 7.57
C LEU A 108 11.74 -8.80 7.42
N VAL A 109 11.70 -7.49 7.15
CA VAL A 109 12.91 -6.66 6.99
C VAL A 109 13.71 -6.62 8.30
N SER A 110 13.05 -6.31 9.42
CA SER A 110 13.72 -6.23 10.73
C SER A 110 14.42 -7.53 11.12
N ASP A 111 13.78 -8.68 10.87
CA ASP A 111 14.36 -9.98 11.20
C ASP A 111 15.59 -10.29 10.33
N ARG A 112 15.56 -9.92 9.05
CA ARG A 112 16.71 -10.08 8.14
C ARG A 112 17.86 -9.14 8.53
N VAL A 113 17.57 -7.89 8.90
CA VAL A 113 18.56 -6.90 9.33
C VAL A 113 19.22 -7.32 10.67
N LYS A 114 18.45 -7.86 11.64
CA LYS A 114 18.99 -8.41 12.89
C LYS A 114 19.96 -9.57 12.66
N GLN A 115 19.86 -10.28 11.55
CA GLN A 115 20.80 -11.32 11.12
C GLN A 115 22.08 -10.75 10.49
N GLY A 116 22.27 -9.42 10.49
CA GLY A 116 23.42 -8.73 9.90
C GLY A 116 23.40 -8.63 8.39
N ARG A 117 22.23 -8.82 7.75
CA ARG A 117 22.09 -8.78 6.29
C ARG A 117 21.51 -7.45 5.83
N GLU A 118 22.08 -6.89 4.79
CA GLU A 118 21.47 -5.74 4.09
C GLU A 118 20.18 -6.19 3.40
N VAL A 119 19.18 -5.30 3.39
CA VAL A 119 17.91 -5.51 2.70
C VAL A 119 17.67 -4.36 1.75
N ARG A 120 17.46 -4.67 0.48
CA ARG A 120 17.08 -3.71 -0.57
C ARG A 120 15.65 -3.93 -1.00
N VAL A 121 14.84 -2.86 -0.93
CA VAL A 121 13.41 -2.90 -1.26
C VAL A 121 13.11 -1.97 -2.42
N LEU A 122 12.34 -2.43 -3.40
CA LEU A 122 11.77 -1.63 -4.48
C LEU A 122 10.28 -1.41 -4.22
N ASN A 123 9.89 -0.14 -4.11
CA ASN A 123 8.49 0.29 -4.01
C ASN A 123 8.09 0.99 -5.31
N LEU A 124 7.18 0.40 -6.07
CA LEU A 124 6.64 0.90 -7.32
C LEU A 124 5.23 1.47 -7.12
N PHE A 125 4.90 2.55 -7.84
CA PHE A 125 3.69 3.35 -7.62
C PHE A 125 3.64 3.83 -6.17
N ALA A 126 4.81 4.33 -5.71
CA ALA A 126 5.11 4.46 -4.30
C ALA A 126 4.38 5.61 -3.60
N TYR A 127 3.67 6.47 -4.36
CA TYR A 127 2.82 7.55 -3.88
C TYR A 127 3.55 8.46 -2.88
N THR A 128 2.95 8.74 -1.72
CA THR A 128 3.53 9.56 -0.64
C THR A 128 4.45 8.79 0.31
N GLY A 129 4.74 7.51 0.00
CA GLY A 129 5.80 6.74 0.62
C GLY A 129 5.45 6.03 1.92
N GLY A 130 4.19 5.69 2.20
CA GLY A 130 3.83 4.95 3.42
C GLY A 130 4.66 3.68 3.60
N ALA A 131 4.65 2.80 2.60
CA ALA A 131 5.45 1.57 2.62
C ALA A 131 6.97 1.83 2.56
N THR A 132 7.39 2.90 1.87
CA THR A 132 8.80 3.33 1.84
C THR A 132 9.31 3.65 3.23
N MET A 133 8.54 4.45 4.00
CA MET A 133 8.91 4.81 5.37
C MET A 133 8.94 3.58 6.28
N ALA A 134 7.97 2.68 6.16
CA ALA A 134 7.90 1.45 6.95
C ALA A 134 9.13 0.56 6.73
N CYS A 135 9.51 0.31 5.48
CA CYS A 135 10.69 -0.51 5.16
C CYS A 135 12.00 0.20 5.54
N ALA A 136 12.12 1.51 5.33
CA ALA A 136 13.31 2.28 5.70
C ALA A 136 13.51 2.32 7.22
N ALA A 137 12.44 2.52 8.00
CA ALA A 137 12.47 2.48 9.46
C ALA A 137 12.86 1.10 10.00
N ALA A 138 12.53 0.03 9.28
CA ALA A 138 12.94 -1.34 9.60
C ALA A 138 14.43 -1.63 9.26
N GLY A 139 15.12 -0.71 8.61
CA GLY A 139 16.55 -0.80 8.27
C GLY A 139 16.86 -1.11 6.79
N ALA A 140 15.86 -1.19 5.92
CA ALA A 140 16.11 -1.41 4.50
C ALA A 140 16.66 -0.16 3.78
N GLN A 141 17.38 -0.42 2.68
CA GLN A 141 17.63 0.57 1.63
C GLN A 141 16.47 0.51 0.64
N VAL A 142 15.72 1.59 0.50
CA VAL A 142 14.49 1.59 -0.30
C VAL A 142 14.66 2.40 -1.58
N CYS A 143 14.32 1.81 -2.71
CA CYS A 143 14.14 2.53 -3.97
C CYS A 143 12.66 2.88 -4.12
N HIS A 144 12.35 4.16 -4.01
CA HIS A 144 11.00 4.72 -4.13
C HIS A 144 10.80 5.21 -5.57
N CYS A 145 9.92 4.56 -6.32
CA CYS A 145 9.62 4.90 -7.72
C CYS A 145 8.16 5.28 -7.90
N ASP A 146 7.93 6.50 -8.37
CA ASP A 146 6.60 7.01 -8.75
C ASP A 146 6.75 7.96 -9.94
N ALA A 147 5.79 7.97 -10.84
CA ALA A 147 5.79 8.83 -12.01
C ALA A 147 5.43 10.30 -11.69
N ALA A 148 4.74 10.54 -10.58
CA ALA A 148 4.26 11.85 -10.18
C ALA A 148 5.28 12.59 -9.31
N LYS A 149 5.99 13.58 -9.88
CA LYS A 149 6.97 14.40 -9.16
C LYS A 149 6.46 14.96 -7.83
N GLY A 150 5.20 15.44 -7.81
CA GLY A 150 4.58 15.99 -6.60
C GLY A 150 4.42 14.96 -5.48
N MET A 151 4.14 13.68 -5.84
CA MET A 151 4.03 12.59 -4.86
C MET A 151 5.40 12.21 -4.31
N VAL A 152 6.43 12.14 -5.15
CA VAL A 152 7.82 11.91 -4.70
C VAL A 152 8.29 13.04 -3.77
N GLN A 153 7.93 14.29 -4.05
CA GLN A 153 8.26 15.41 -3.15
C GLN A 153 7.55 15.26 -1.80
N TRP A 154 6.27 14.90 -1.80
CA TRP A 154 5.53 14.65 -0.56
C TRP A 154 6.13 13.48 0.23
N ALA A 155 6.56 12.42 -0.46
CA ALA A 155 7.25 11.30 0.19
C ALA A 155 8.58 11.73 0.85
N ARG A 156 9.34 12.65 0.24
CA ARG A 156 10.55 13.24 0.87
C ARG A 156 10.18 14.00 2.15
N GLU A 157 9.12 14.79 2.13
CA GLU A 157 8.61 15.49 3.32
C GLU A 157 8.18 14.50 4.42
N ASN A 158 7.55 13.38 4.05
CA ASN A 158 7.20 12.32 5.00
C ASN A 158 8.43 11.63 5.60
N ARG A 159 9.51 11.45 4.82
CA ARG A 159 10.78 10.93 5.34
C ARG A 159 11.36 11.88 6.40
N GLU A 160 11.38 13.18 6.12
CA GLU A 160 11.85 14.20 7.06
C GLU A 160 10.98 14.25 8.32
N CYS A 161 9.65 14.23 8.14
CA CYS A 161 8.68 14.20 9.23
C CYS A 161 8.86 12.97 10.13
N SER A 162 9.17 11.82 9.55
CA SER A 162 9.46 10.57 10.28
C SER A 162 10.87 10.53 10.87
N GLY A 163 11.74 11.52 10.61
CA GLY A 163 13.11 11.56 11.13
C GLY A 163 14.03 10.47 10.55
N LEU A 164 13.71 9.94 9.37
CA LEU A 164 14.50 8.89 8.75
C LEU A 164 15.71 9.46 8.00
N PRO A 165 16.88 8.78 8.01
CA PRO A 165 18.07 9.21 7.30
C PRO A 165 17.82 9.37 5.79
N GLU A 166 18.46 10.37 5.18
CA GLU A 166 18.27 10.66 3.76
C GLU A 166 18.84 9.58 2.85
N ASP A 167 19.93 8.98 3.23
CA ASP A 167 20.64 7.92 2.50
C ASP A 167 19.91 6.57 2.48
N ARG A 168 18.82 6.43 3.27
CA ARG A 168 17.99 5.22 3.27
C ARG A 168 17.07 5.10 2.06
N VAL A 169 16.81 6.20 1.34
CA VAL A 169 15.85 6.20 0.25
C VAL A 169 16.43 6.78 -1.04
N ARG A 170 16.41 5.97 -2.08
CA ARG A 170 16.71 6.40 -3.46
C ARG A 170 15.42 6.83 -4.13
N TRP A 171 15.32 8.09 -4.51
CA TRP A 171 14.12 8.69 -5.11
C TRP A 171 14.17 8.64 -6.63
N ILE A 172 13.13 8.06 -7.25
CA ILE A 172 13.02 7.91 -8.70
C ILE A 172 11.68 8.47 -9.16
N ILE A 173 11.73 9.34 -10.18
CA ILE A 173 10.55 9.85 -10.90
C ILE A 173 10.60 9.20 -12.28
N ASP A 174 9.86 8.11 -12.47
CA ASP A 174 9.90 7.32 -13.70
C ASP A 174 8.65 6.41 -13.83
N ASP A 175 8.45 5.90 -15.05
CA ASP A 175 7.51 4.81 -15.31
C ASP A 175 7.98 3.52 -14.64
N ALA A 176 7.09 2.85 -13.92
CA ALA A 176 7.41 1.69 -13.11
C ALA A 176 7.95 0.51 -13.94
N ILE A 177 7.33 0.19 -15.08
CA ILE A 177 7.73 -0.93 -15.93
C ILE A 177 9.09 -0.65 -16.56
N LYS A 178 9.24 0.51 -17.17
CA LYS A 178 10.51 0.93 -17.80
C LYS A 178 11.65 0.96 -16.77
N PHE A 179 11.34 1.40 -15.55
CA PHE A 179 12.32 1.45 -14.47
C PHE A 179 12.77 0.06 -14.05
N VAL A 180 11.84 -0.85 -13.69
CA VAL A 180 12.20 -2.19 -13.20
C VAL A 180 12.95 -3.01 -14.26
N GLN A 181 12.53 -2.96 -15.53
CA GLN A 181 13.25 -3.60 -16.64
C GLN A 181 14.68 -3.09 -16.79
N ARG A 182 14.90 -1.78 -16.59
CA ARG A 182 16.22 -1.16 -16.65
C ARG A 182 17.09 -1.57 -15.45
N GLU A 183 16.53 -1.68 -14.25
CA GLU A 183 17.25 -2.14 -13.06
C GLU A 183 17.69 -3.61 -13.24
N ALA A 184 16.81 -4.50 -13.69
CA ALA A 184 17.15 -5.90 -13.97
C ALA A 184 18.29 -6.03 -14.99
N ARG A 185 18.23 -5.29 -16.12
CA ARG A 185 19.31 -5.28 -17.14
C ARG A 185 20.64 -4.75 -16.61
N ARG A 186 20.62 -3.90 -15.58
CA ARG A 186 21.81 -3.34 -14.92
C ARG A 186 22.35 -4.22 -13.79
N GLY A 187 21.73 -5.37 -13.55
CA GLY A 187 22.09 -6.26 -12.45
C GLY A 187 21.80 -5.67 -11.06
N ARG A 188 20.83 -4.76 -10.96
CA ARG A 188 20.39 -4.21 -9.70
C ARG A 188 19.16 -4.98 -9.21
N PHE A 189 19.38 -5.83 -8.22
CA PHE A 189 18.38 -6.72 -7.68
C PHE A 189 17.92 -6.27 -6.29
N TYR A 190 16.70 -6.67 -5.93
CA TYR A 190 16.01 -6.30 -4.71
C TYR A 190 15.59 -7.54 -3.91
N ASP A 191 15.67 -7.44 -2.59
CA ASP A 191 15.26 -8.51 -1.69
C ASP A 191 13.74 -8.48 -1.43
N GLY A 192 13.14 -7.31 -1.55
CA GLY A 192 11.69 -7.14 -1.49
C GLY A 192 11.20 -6.23 -2.60
N ILE A 193 10.10 -6.60 -3.24
CA ILE A 193 9.42 -5.75 -4.23
C ILE A 193 7.96 -5.64 -3.85
N LEU A 194 7.44 -4.42 -3.84
CA LEU A 194 6.03 -4.15 -3.67
C LEU A 194 5.54 -3.21 -4.76
N MET A 195 4.27 -3.37 -5.13
CA MET A 195 3.60 -2.55 -6.12
C MET A 195 2.14 -2.31 -5.77
N ASP A 196 1.70 -1.09 -6.03
CA ASP A 196 0.31 -0.65 -5.87
C ASP A 196 -0.19 0.04 -7.16
N PRO A 197 -0.30 -0.71 -8.26
CA PRO A 197 -0.62 -0.16 -9.56
C PRO A 197 -2.06 0.38 -9.61
N PRO A 198 -2.28 1.54 -10.25
CA PRO A 198 -3.64 2.07 -10.43
C PRO A 198 -4.45 1.19 -11.39
N SER A 199 -5.78 1.21 -11.25
CA SER A 199 -6.68 0.53 -12.18
C SER A 199 -6.55 1.05 -13.62
N TYR A 200 -6.33 2.36 -13.75
CA TYR A 200 -6.16 3.07 -15.01
C TYR A 200 -5.17 4.23 -14.85
N GLY A 201 -4.38 4.47 -15.87
CA GLY A 201 -3.44 5.59 -15.90
C GLY A 201 -3.06 5.99 -17.33
N ARG A 202 -2.43 7.15 -17.46
CA ARG A 202 -1.81 7.60 -18.72
C ARG A 202 -0.35 7.94 -18.44
N GLY A 203 0.55 7.37 -19.23
CA GLY A 203 1.96 7.72 -19.21
C GLY A 203 2.24 9.09 -19.84
N PRO A 204 3.45 9.64 -19.63
CA PRO A 204 3.87 10.93 -20.17
C PRO A 204 3.84 11.00 -21.71
N GLY A 205 3.98 9.86 -22.38
CA GLY A 205 3.92 9.73 -23.84
C GLY A 205 2.53 9.42 -24.39
N GLY A 206 1.48 9.44 -23.53
CA GLY A 206 0.11 9.11 -23.91
C GLY A 206 -0.22 7.61 -23.86
N GLU A 207 0.72 6.77 -23.41
CA GLU A 207 0.50 5.35 -23.21
C GLU A 207 -0.66 5.14 -22.23
N VAL A 208 -1.53 4.18 -22.52
CA VAL A 208 -2.68 3.84 -21.67
C VAL A 208 -2.31 2.63 -20.84
N TRP A 209 -2.27 2.82 -19.52
CA TRP A 209 -2.19 1.75 -18.54
C TRP A 209 -3.60 1.26 -18.21
N LYS A 210 -3.82 -0.05 -18.33
CA LYS A 210 -4.98 -0.75 -17.80
C LYS A 210 -4.50 -1.95 -17.01
N LEU A 211 -4.89 -2.04 -15.75
CA LEU A 211 -4.39 -3.06 -14.83
C LEU A 211 -4.56 -4.48 -15.37
N GLU A 212 -5.72 -4.79 -15.92
CA GLU A 212 -6.05 -6.12 -16.46
C GLU A 212 -5.16 -6.55 -17.62
N ASN A 213 -4.57 -5.63 -18.35
CA ASN A 213 -3.69 -5.91 -19.48
C ASN A 213 -2.21 -5.96 -19.09
N GLU A 214 -1.83 -5.17 -18.09
CA GLU A 214 -0.41 -4.86 -17.80
C GLU A 214 0.12 -5.57 -16.54
N LEU A 215 -0.75 -5.98 -15.61
CA LEU A 215 -0.32 -6.47 -14.29
C LEU A 215 0.56 -7.71 -14.39
N TYR A 216 0.23 -8.67 -15.27
CA TYR A 216 1.03 -9.88 -15.43
C TYR A 216 2.44 -9.57 -15.95
N GLY A 217 2.53 -8.70 -16.96
CA GLY A 217 3.81 -8.26 -17.53
C GLY A 217 4.66 -7.52 -16.49
N LEU A 218 4.06 -6.66 -15.69
CA LEU A 218 4.72 -5.96 -14.60
C LEU A 218 5.20 -6.94 -13.52
N ALA A 219 4.36 -7.85 -13.05
CA ALA A 219 4.73 -8.84 -12.03
C ALA A 219 5.88 -9.74 -12.51
N LYS A 220 5.88 -10.14 -13.78
CA LYS A 220 6.96 -10.89 -14.41
C LYS A 220 8.27 -10.08 -14.44
N ALA A 221 8.24 -8.84 -14.91
CA ALA A 221 9.42 -7.97 -14.93
C ALA A 221 9.98 -7.74 -13.51
N CYS A 222 9.10 -7.58 -12.52
CA CYS A 222 9.50 -7.46 -11.12
C CYS A 222 10.12 -8.74 -10.58
N SER A 223 9.61 -9.92 -10.96
CA SER A 223 10.18 -11.20 -10.52
C SER A 223 11.61 -11.40 -11.05
N GLU A 224 11.92 -10.86 -12.23
CA GLU A 224 13.27 -10.86 -12.82
C GLU A 224 14.25 -9.92 -12.08
N ALA A 225 13.74 -8.89 -11.38
CA ALA A 225 14.52 -7.96 -10.58
C ALA A 225 14.68 -8.38 -9.11
N LEU A 226 14.15 -9.55 -8.71
CA LEU A 226 14.41 -10.12 -7.39
C LEU A 226 15.83 -10.66 -7.28
N SER A 227 16.45 -10.49 -6.11
CA SER A 227 17.76 -11.08 -5.76
C SER A 227 17.67 -12.62 -5.73
N ASP A 228 18.81 -13.29 -5.59
CA ASP A 228 18.82 -14.77 -5.52
C ASP A 228 18.24 -15.30 -4.19
N ASP A 229 18.20 -14.46 -3.15
CA ASP A 229 17.61 -14.78 -1.85
C ASP A 229 16.56 -13.74 -1.43
N PRO A 230 15.44 -13.63 -2.19
CA PRO A 230 14.45 -12.60 -1.94
C PRO A 230 13.67 -12.86 -0.65
N LEU A 231 13.19 -11.78 -0.04
CA LEU A 231 12.51 -11.80 1.23
C LEU A 231 10.98 -11.80 1.06
N PHE A 232 10.48 -10.88 0.21
CA PHE A 232 9.04 -10.77 -0.03
C PHE A 232 8.71 -10.21 -1.42
N PHE A 233 7.47 -10.44 -1.82
CA PHE A 233 6.84 -9.85 -2.99
C PHE A 233 5.39 -9.50 -2.67
N LEU A 234 4.96 -8.29 -3.00
CA LEU A 234 3.62 -7.78 -2.67
C LEU A 234 2.98 -7.12 -3.89
N ILE A 235 1.75 -7.51 -4.17
CA ILE A 235 0.89 -6.81 -5.15
C ILE A 235 -0.37 -6.35 -4.44
N ASN A 236 -0.69 -5.06 -4.53
CA ASN A 236 -1.96 -4.49 -4.12
C ASN A 236 -2.89 -4.29 -5.32
N GLY A 237 -4.19 -4.34 -5.07
CA GLY A 237 -5.20 -4.03 -6.06
C GLY A 237 -6.45 -3.42 -5.43
N TYR A 238 -6.89 -2.31 -6.01
CA TYR A 238 -8.11 -1.58 -5.60
C TYR A 238 -9.19 -1.60 -6.71
N THR A 239 -8.94 -2.34 -7.78
CA THR A 239 -9.86 -2.43 -8.90
C THR A 239 -11.07 -3.28 -8.54
N THR A 240 -12.27 -2.74 -8.70
CA THR A 240 -13.51 -3.48 -8.54
C THR A 240 -13.54 -4.71 -9.44
N GLY A 241 -13.87 -5.87 -8.89
CA GLY A 241 -13.88 -7.15 -9.62
C GLY A 241 -12.56 -7.93 -9.58
N PHE A 242 -11.47 -7.35 -9.07
CA PHE A 242 -10.23 -8.08 -8.82
C PHE A 242 -10.28 -8.75 -7.45
N GLN A 243 -10.47 -10.06 -7.46
CA GLN A 243 -10.43 -10.87 -6.24
C GLN A 243 -9.00 -11.05 -5.75
N ALA A 244 -8.81 -11.24 -4.45
CA ALA A 244 -7.49 -11.48 -3.86
C ALA A 244 -6.76 -12.68 -4.51
N SER A 245 -7.51 -13.74 -4.85
CA SER A 245 -6.97 -14.91 -5.55
C SER A 245 -6.35 -14.60 -6.91
N VAL A 246 -6.80 -13.55 -7.60
CA VAL A 246 -6.18 -13.11 -8.87
C VAL A 246 -4.74 -12.66 -8.62
N LEU A 247 -4.52 -11.86 -7.56
CA LEU A 247 -3.19 -11.40 -7.17
C LEU A 247 -2.31 -12.58 -6.73
N GLY A 248 -2.88 -13.53 -5.97
CA GLY A 248 -2.20 -14.76 -5.58
C GLY A 248 -1.74 -15.60 -6.80
N ASN A 249 -2.60 -15.76 -7.80
CA ASN A 249 -2.28 -16.48 -9.03
C ASN A 249 -1.18 -15.77 -9.84
N MET A 250 -1.20 -14.43 -9.91
CA MET A 250 -0.11 -13.67 -10.56
C MET A 250 1.25 -13.98 -9.93
N ILE A 251 1.30 -14.03 -8.60
CA ILE A 251 2.53 -14.35 -7.87
C ILE A 251 2.92 -15.83 -8.03
N ASP A 252 1.93 -16.74 -8.01
CA ASP A 252 2.15 -18.18 -8.21
C ASP A 252 2.80 -18.47 -9.58
N MET A 253 2.40 -17.73 -10.60
CA MET A 253 2.92 -17.89 -11.97
C MET A 253 4.25 -17.17 -12.21
N THR A 254 4.60 -16.14 -11.46
CA THR A 254 5.76 -15.27 -11.74
C THR A 254 6.92 -15.45 -10.75
N VAL A 255 6.65 -15.53 -9.46
CA VAL A 255 7.67 -15.57 -8.39
C VAL A 255 7.92 -16.99 -7.91
N LYS A 256 6.87 -17.73 -7.60
CA LYS A 256 6.97 -19.06 -6.98
C LYS A 256 7.71 -20.11 -7.82
N PRO A 257 7.66 -20.15 -9.16
CA PRO A 257 8.40 -21.13 -9.95
C PRO A 257 9.92 -21.06 -9.75
N ARG A 258 10.44 -19.84 -9.50
CA ARG A 258 11.88 -19.63 -9.27
C ARG A 258 12.28 -19.78 -7.80
N PHE A 259 11.44 -19.36 -6.86
CA PHE A 259 11.85 -19.21 -5.48
C PHE A 259 11.09 -20.10 -4.48
N GLY A 260 10.07 -20.84 -4.91
CA GLY A 260 9.18 -21.56 -3.99
C GLY A 260 8.43 -20.60 -3.09
N GLY A 261 8.44 -20.84 -1.77
CA GLY A 261 7.90 -19.93 -0.78
C GLY A 261 6.40 -20.08 -0.53
N VAL A 262 5.85 -19.16 0.24
CA VAL A 262 4.45 -19.16 0.69
C VAL A 262 3.72 -17.95 0.13
N ILE A 263 2.55 -18.19 -0.45
CA ILE A 263 1.65 -17.14 -0.95
C ILE A 263 0.45 -17.07 -0.03
N THR A 264 0.08 -15.85 0.36
CA THR A 264 -1.19 -15.52 1.00
C THR A 264 -1.84 -14.39 0.23
N ALA A 265 -3.13 -14.51 -0.05
CA ALA A 265 -3.87 -13.47 -0.73
C ALA A 265 -5.23 -13.30 -0.05
N ASP A 266 -5.57 -12.06 0.29
CA ASP A 266 -6.81 -11.76 1.02
C ASP A 266 -7.21 -10.30 0.85
N GLU A 267 -8.41 -9.97 1.30
CA GLU A 267 -8.89 -8.59 1.38
C GLU A 267 -8.09 -7.77 2.39
N VAL A 268 -7.86 -6.52 2.07
CA VAL A 268 -7.29 -5.51 2.98
C VAL A 268 -8.43 -4.68 3.54
N CYS A 269 -8.58 -4.68 4.86
CA CYS A 269 -9.72 -4.13 5.54
C CYS A 269 -9.34 -3.17 6.67
N LEU A 270 -10.27 -2.25 6.98
CA LEU A 270 -10.23 -1.38 8.15
C LEU A 270 -11.32 -1.80 9.15
N PRO A 271 -11.03 -1.82 10.46
CA PRO A 271 -12.08 -1.98 11.46
C PRO A 271 -12.98 -0.75 11.48
N VAL A 272 -14.27 -0.95 11.74
CA VAL A 272 -15.26 0.13 11.87
C VAL A 272 -15.75 0.19 13.30
N THR A 273 -15.63 1.35 13.94
CA THR A 273 -16.00 1.54 15.35
C THR A 273 -17.48 1.24 15.62
N ALA A 274 -18.36 1.67 14.73
CA ALA A 274 -19.80 1.33 14.83
C ALA A 274 -20.09 -0.17 14.58
N GLY A 275 -19.09 -0.96 14.21
CA GLY A 275 -19.14 -2.41 14.04
C GLY A 275 -18.90 -2.88 12.62
N GLY A 276 -18.32 -4.08 12.53
CA GLY A 276 -17.93 -4.70 11.27
C GLY A 276 -16.58 -4.23 10.74
N VAL A 277 -16.36 -4.45 9.46
CA VAL A 277 -15.12 -4.07 8.75
C VAL A 277 -15.48 -3.41 7.43
N LEU A 278 -14.62 -2.48 6.99
CA LEU A 278 -14.70 -1.86 5.68
C LEU A 278 -13.66 -2.53 4.76
N PRO A 279 -14.08 -3.27 3.71
CA PRO A 279 -13.17 -3.79 2.71
C PRO A 279 -12.67 -2.64 1.84
N CYS A 280 -11.35 -2.52 1.69
CA CYS A 280 -10.73 -1.41 0.97
C CYS A 280 -10.11 -1.85 -0.36
N GLY A 281 -9.57 -3.05 -0.42
CA GLY A 281 -8.91 -3.63 -1.57
C GLY A 281 -8.43 -5.03 -1.29
N ALA A 282 -7.49 -5.53 -2.08
CA ALA A 282 -6.90 -6.85 -1.91
C ALA A 282 -5.37 -6.79 -1.99
N SER A 283 -4.69 -7.73 -1.34
CA SER A 283 -3.25 -7.92 -1.43
C SER A 283 -2.91 -9.38 -1.70
N GLY A 284 -1.98 -9.60 -2.61
CA GLY A 284 -1.23 -10.85 -2.75
C GLY A 284 0.14 -10.66 -2.11
N ARG A 285 0.50 -11.51 -1.16
CA ARG A 285 1.78 -11.52 -0.44
C ARG A 285 2.50 -12.82 -0.71
N TRP A 286 3.74 -12.74 -1.08
CA TRP A 286 4.65 -13.87 -1.11
C TRP A 286 5.82 -13.61 -0.15
N GLN A 287 6.24 -14.63 0.57
CA GLN A 287 7.46 -14.62 1.35
C GLN A 287 8.23 -15.91 1.16
N ARG A 288 9.55 -15.82 1.30
CA ARG A 288 10.39 -17.01 1.29
C ARG A 288 10.02 -17.92 2.44
N ALA A 289 10.00 -19.24 2.21
CA ALA A 289 9.82 -20.19 3.29
C ALA A 289 11.05 -20.17 4.21
N GLU A 290 10.81 -20.12 5.51
CA GLU A 290 11.90 -20.32 6.49
C GLU A 290 12.44 -21.74 6.36
N ASP A 291 13.76 -21.88 6.25
CA ASP A 291 14.42 -23.18 6.26
C ASP A 291 14.04 -23.91 7.57
N GLY A 292 13.27 -24.98 7.45
CA GLY A 292 12.81 -25.78 8.60
C GLY A 292 11.30 -25.95 8.76
N LYS A 293 10.46 -25.09 8.16
CA LYS A 293 8.98 -25.25 8.25
C LYS A 293 8.38 -26.12 7.13
N LEU A 294 9.06 -26.28 6.00
CA LEU A 294 8.61 -27.18 4.92
C LEU A 294 8.71 -28.67 5.29
N SER A 295 9.68 -29.06 6.10
CA SER A 295 9.90 -30.46 6.51
C SER A 295 8.76 -31.04 7.37
N ARG A 296 8.04 -30.22 8.12
CA ARG A 296 6.98 -30.70 9.05
C ARG A 296 5.59 -30.84 8.41
N ARG A 297 5.32 -30.25 7.25
CA ARG A 297 4.02 -30.40 6.57
C ARG A 297 3.94 -31.60 5.65
N ILE A 298 5.07 -32.01 5.05
CA ILE A 298 5.11 -33.17 4.15
C ILE A 298 4.99 -34.49 4.93
N HIS A 299 5.43 -34.53 6.21
CA HIS A 299 5.29 -35.72 7.06
C HIS A 299 3.88 -35.93 7.65
N ARG A 300 3.01 -34.92 7.65
CA ARG A 300 1.61 -35.05 8.12
C ARG A 300 0.60 -35.44 7.06
N LEU A 301 0.98 -35.50 5.81
CA LEU A 301 0.10 -35.95 4.69
C LEU A 301 0.46 -37.36 4.18
N ARG A 302 1.40 -38.04 4.83
CA ARG A 302 1.79 -39.43 4.52
C ARG A 302 1.69 -40.36 5.73
N GLY A 303 0.96 -39.97 6.75
CA GLY A 303 0.62 -40.80 7.91
C GLY A 303 -0.87 -41.09 7.98
#